data_9bf529f39dd8128e27cfe52a79373c5b
#
_entry.id   9bf529f39dd8128e27cfe52a79373c5b
#
_cell.length_a   1.000
_cell.length_b   1.000
_cell.length_c   1.000
_cell.angle_alpha   90.00
_cell.angle_beta   90.00
_cell.angle_gamma   90.00
#
_symmetry.space_group_name_H-M   'P 1'
#
loop_
_entity.id
_entity.type
_entity.pdbx_description
1 polymer ?
#
loop_
_entity_poly.entity_id
_entity_poly.type
_entity_poly.pdbx_seq_one_letter_code
_entity_poly.pdbx_strand_id
1 'polypeptide(L)'
;MSSRFVVHEHHSSRLHYDLRLEMDGVLKSWALPKGPSMNPKYKRLAVQVEDHPVEYGDFEGIIPEGSYGAGPVVIWDKGSFDLIEQKPDKISFKLNGEKLKGEFTLAKLKRGQRGNEWLLIKRKDGLEDPNWKLEKVLTPEKRKELGIKQPPCATS
;
A
#
# COMPACT_ATOMS: atom_id res chain seq x y z
N MET A 1 3.10 18.81 -10.15
CA MET A 1 2.76 17.50 -10.72
C MET A 1 2.41 16.53 -9.62
N SER A 2 1.33 15.80 -9.81
CA SER A 2 0.92 14.78 -8.84
C SER A 2 1.82 13.57 -8.94
N SER A 3 2.14 12.99 -7.79
CA SER A 3 2.86 11.73 -7.72
C SER A 3 1.86 10.58 -7.70
N ARG A 4 2.34 9.38 -8.01
CA ARG A 4 1.50 8.18 -8.04
C ARG A 4 1.46 7.50 -6.70
N PHE A 5 0.31 6.88 -6.39
CA PHE A 5 0.25 5.87 -5.35
C PHE A 5 -0.33 4.59 -5.93
N VAL A 6 -0.01 3.48 -5.30
CA VAL A 6 -0.61 2.20 -5.60
C VAL A 6 -0.77 1.41 -4.30
N VAL A 7 -1.83 0.62 -4.23
CA VAL A 7 -1.99 -0.38 -3.18
C VAL A 7 -2.04 -1.74 -3.85
N HIS A 8 -1.08 -2.58 -3.51
CA HIS A 8 -1.04 -3.96 -3.99
C HIS A 8 -1.73 -4.88 -2.98
N GLU A 9 -2.59 -5.75 -3.48
CA GLU A 9 -3.13 -6.87 -2.72
C GLU A 9 -2.18 -8.03 -2.93
N HIS A 10 -1.48 -8.43 -1.87
CA HIS A 10 -0.39 -9.40 -1.95
C HIS A 10 -0.76 -10.67 -1.17
N HIS A 11 -0.97 -11.74 -1.91
CA HIS A 11 -1.31 -13.04 -1.35
C HIS A 11 -0.04 -13.87 -1.15
N SER A 12 0.79 -13.44 -0.19
CA SER A 12 1.97 -14.19 0.22
C SER A 12 1.54 -15.25 1.25
N SER A 13 2.43 -15.66 2.14
CA SER A 13 2.06 -16.59 3.22
C SER A 13 0.88 -16.07 4.04
N ARG A 14 0.77 -14.74 4.16
CA ARG A 14 -0.39 -14.08 4.73
C ARG A 14 -0.82 -12.95 3.81
N LEU A 15 -2.12 -12.87 3.55
CA LEU A 15 -2.67 -11.77 2.78
C LEU A 15 -2.38 -10.46 3.51
N HIS A 16 -1.81 -9.51 2.79
CA HIS A 16 -1.63 -8.15 3.26
C HIS A 16 -1.75 -7.19 2.09
N TYR A 17 -1.77 -5.90 2.40
CA TYR A 17 -1.86 -4.86 1.39
C TYR A 17 -0.67 -3.95 1.53
N ASP A 18 -0.03 -3.62 0.42
CA ASP A 18 1.14 -2.75 0.42
C ASP A 18 0.77 -1.40 -0.14
N LEU A 19 0.84 -0.36 0.70
CA LEU A 19 0.67 1.01 0.27
C LEU A 19 2.02 1.53 -0.22
N ARG A 20 2.04 2.09 -1.41
CA ARG A 20 3.24 2.62 -2.04
C ARG A 20 3.00 4.05 -2.48
N LEU A 21 3.90 4.94 -2.06
CA LEU A 21 3.85 6.35 -2.41
C LEU A 21 5.11 6.71 -3.17
N GLU A 22 4.94 7.28 -4.35
CA GLU A 22 6.06 7.74 -5.17
C GLU A 22 6.65 9.00 -4.56
N MET A 23 7.85 8.87 -4.01
CA MET A 23 8.56 9.96 -3.35
C MET A 23 10.05 9.76 -3.58
N ASP A 24 10.75 10.85 -3.87
CA ASP A 24 12.21 10.81 -4.03
C ASP A 24 12.68 9.81 -5.09
N GLY A 25 11.89 9.64 -6.15
CA GLY A 25 12.26 8.78 -7.29
C GLY A 25 12.03 7.29 -7.07
N VAL A 26 11.44 6.91 -5.95
CA VAL A 26 11.14 5.51 -5.64
C VAL A 26 9.73 5.37 -5.09
N LEU A 27 9.28 4.14 -4.87
CA LEU A 27 8.02 3.86 -4.19
C LEU A 27 8.33 3.54 -2.72
N LYS A 28 8.08 4.51 -1.86
CA LYS A 28 8.11 4.29 -0.41
C LYS A 28 6.96 3.36 -0.06
N SER A 29 7.21 2.31 0.71
CA SER A 29 6.25 1.23 0.87
C SER A 29 6.00 0.86 2.31
N TRP A 30 4.72 0.56 2.61
CA TRP A 30 4.28 0.11 3.93
C TRP A 30 3.35 -1.08 3.77
N ALA A 31 3.65 -2.16 4.49
CA ALA A 31 2.79 -3.34 4.52
C ALA A 31 1.69 -3.13 5.56
N LEU A 32 0.44 -3.34 5.14
CA LEU A 32 -0.75 -3.20 5.98
C LEU A 32 -1.34 -4.59 6.21
N PRO A 33 -1.08 -5.23 7.35
CA PRO A 33 -1.58 -6.59 7.57
C PRO A 33 -3.10 -6.72 7.50
N LYS A 34 -3.81 -5.67 7.90
CA LYS A 34 -5.28 -5.65 7.86
C LYS A 34 -5.84 -4.77 6.75
N GLY A 35 -4.95 -4.26 5.89
CA GLY A 35 -5.34 -3.37 4.81
C GLY A 35 -5.68 -1.96 5.27
N PRO A 36 -5.95 -1.06 4.31
CA PRO A 36 -6.34 0.32 4.62
C PRO A 36 -7.79 0.40 5.07
N SER A 37 -8.20 1.54 5.63
CA SER A 37 -9.60 1.81 5.96
C SER A 37 -9.93 3.27 5.67
N MET A 38 -11.12 3.50 5.12
CA MET A 38 -11.67 4.85 4.95
C MET A 38 -12.40 5.32 6.21
N ASN A 39 -12.43 4.50 7.26
CA ASN A 39 -13.07 4.86 8.52
C ASN A 39 -12.01 5.43 9.48
N PRO A 40 -12.14 6.71 9.87
CA PRO A 40 -11.17 7.35 10.77
C PRO A 40 -11.04 6.67 12.13
N LYS A 41 -12.03 5.88 12.51
CA LYS A 41 -12.03 5.17 13.79
C LYS A 41 -10.95 4.08 13.84
N TYR A 42 -10.57 3.53 12.69
CA TYR A 42 -9.62 2.42 12.64
C TYR A 42 -8.24 2.89 12.21
N LYS A 43 -7.31 2.88 13.15
CA LYS A 43 -5.90 3.13 12.87
C LYS A 43 -5.26 1.82 12.45
N ARG A 44 -4.73 1.78 11.25
CA ARG A 44 -4.18 0.53 10.69
C ARG A 44 -2.67 0.49 10.84
N LEU A 45 -2.18 -0.62 11.38
CA LEU A 45 -0.73 -0.84 11.43
C LEU A 45 -0.17 -0.82 10.01
N ALA A 46 0.91 -0.09 9.84
CA ALA A 46 1.62 0.04 8.57
C ALA A 46 3.11 -0.15 8.85
N VAL A 47 3.65 -1.28 8.41
CA VAL A 47 5.05 -1.61 8.63
C VAL A 47 5.86 -1.15 7.42
N GLN A 48 6.78 -0.20 7.63
CA GLN A 48 7.61 0.29 6.54
C GLN A 48 8.56 -0.81 6.08
N VAL A 49 8.58 -1.03 4.78
CA VAL A 49 9.42 -2.03 4.14
C VAL A 49 10.33 -1.33 3.13
N GLU A 50 11.13 -2.10 2.41
CA GLU A 50 12.08 -1.55 1.44
C GLU A 50 11.41 -0.71 0.37
N ASP A 51 12.12 0.33 -0.08
CA ASP A 51 11.68 1.09 -1.24
C ASP A 51 11.71 0.20 -2.48
N HIS A 52 10.79 0.46 -3.39
CA HIS A 52 10.70 -0.27 -4.66
C HIS A 52 10.90 0.69 -5.81
N PRO A 53 11.37 0.21 -6.98
CA PRO A 53 11.43 1.07 -8.15
C PRO A 53 10.03 1.46 -8.62
N VAL A 54 9.92 2.61 -9.27
CA VAL A 54 8.63 3.15 -9.70
C VAL A 54 7.88 2.17 -10.61
N GLU A 55 8.62 1.40 -11.41
CA GLU A 55 8.03 0.40 -12.32
C GLU A 55 7.24 -0.68 -11.59
N TYR A 56 7.57 -0.93 -10.32
CA TYR A 56 6.83 -1.91 -9.52
C TYR A 56 5.35 -1.51 -9.34
N GLY A 57 5.04 -0.23 -9.47
CA GLY A 57 3.66 0.25 -9.34
C GLY A 57 2.70 -0.35 -10.35
N ASP A 58 3.20 -0.81 -11.48
CA ASP A 58 2.37 -1.44 -12.52
C ASP A 58 2.42 -2.97 -12.48
N PHE A 59 3.12 -3.53 -11.50
CA PHE A 59 3.33 -4.97 -11.44
C PHE A 59 2.06 -5.71 -11.04
N GLU A 60 1.72 -6.74 -11.83
CA GLU A 60 0.76 -7.78 -11.45
C GLU A 60 1.33 -9.11 -11.90
N GLY A 61 1.27 -10.11 -11.04
CA GLY A 61 1.80 -11.43 -11.37
C GLY A 61 1.87 -12.33 -10.16
N ILE A 62 2.34 -13.55 -10.40
CA ILE A 62 2.59 -14.50 -9.31
C ILE A 62 4.09 -14.58 -9.11
N ILE A 63 4.56 -14.09 -7.96
CA ILE A 63 5.97 -14.16 -7.61
C ILE A 63 6.32 -15.63 -7.36
N PRO A 64 7.40 -16.15 -7.99
CA PRO A 64 7.70 -17.59 -7.90
C PRO A 64 7.94 -18.07 -6.47
N GLU A 65 7.59 -19.34 -6.23
CA GLU A 65 7.91 -20.00 -4.98
C GLU A 65 9.42 -20.01 -4.77
N GLY A 66 9.83 -19.90 -3.51
CA GLY A 66 11.24 -19.80 -3.17
C GLY A 66 11.78 -18.39 -3.23
N SER A 67 11.05 -17.44 -3.83
CA SER A 67 11.44 -16.04 -3.84
C SER A 67 10.82 -15.32 -2.63
N TYR A 68 11.45 -14.23 -2.20
CA TYR A 68 10.90 -13.40 -1.17
C TYR A 68 9.55 -12.82 -1.62
N GLY A 69 8.51 -12.96 -0.78
CA GLY A 69 7.19 -12.47 -1.12
C GLY A 69 6.45 -13.30 -2.14
N ALA A 70 6.79 -14.60 -2.26
CA ALA A 70 6.14 -15.50 -3.22
C ALA A 70 4.62 -15.46 -3.11
N GLY A 71 3.92 -15.53 -4.26
CA GLY A 71 2.49 -15.55 -4.35
C GLY A 71 1.93 -14.48 -5.26
N PRO A 72 0.60 -14.50 -5.48
CA PRO A 72 -0.06 -13.53 -6.36
C PRO A 72 -0.01 -12.10 -5.81
N VAL A 73 0.25 -11.16 -6.72
CA VAL A 73 0.22 -9.71 -6.46
C VAL A 73 -0.68 -9.07 -7.50
N VAL A 74 -1.69 -8.36 -7.05
CA VAL A 74 -2.58 -7.60 -7.95
C VAL A 74 -2.75 -6.18 -7.43
N ILE A 75 -3.05 -5.27 -8.35
CA ILE A 75 -3.32 -3.87 -7.99
C ILE A 75 -4.73 -3.79 -7.41
N TRP A 76 -4.82 -3.34 -6.15
CA TRP A 76 -6.09 -3.18 -5.47
C TRP A 76 -6.66 -1.78 -5.69
N ASP A 77 -5.80 -0.76 -5.66
CA ASP A 77 -6.17 0.62 -5.95
C ASP A 77 -4.94 1.37 -6.45
N LYS A 78 -5.17 2.41 -7.23
CA LYS A 78 -4.10 3.27 -7.73
C LYS A 78 -4.65 4.63 -8.11
N GLY A 79 -3.74 5.59 -8.24
CA GLY A 79 -4.10 6.94 -8.65
C GLY A 79 -2.97 7.90 -8.37
N SER A 80 -3.30 9.16 -8.27
CA SER A 80 -2.35 10.20 -7.88
C SER A 80 -2.49 10.50 -6.40
N PHE A 81 -1.49 11.15 -5.82
CA PHE A 81 -1.61 11.69 -4.48
C PHE A 81 -0.91 13.04 -4.41
N ASP A 82 -1.36 13.84 -3.47
CA ASP A 82 -0.76 15.14 -3.18
C ASP A 82 -0.17 15.10 -1.79
N LEU A 83 1.12 15.41 -1.69
CA LEU A 83 1.80 15.44 -0.41
C LEU A 83 1.43 16.72 0.32
N ILE A 84 0.93 16.59 1.56
CA ILE A 84 0.52 17.73 2.37
C ILE A 84 1.65 18.10 3.34
N GLU A 85 2.23 17.10 4.00
CA GLU A 85 3.29 17.32 4.98
C GLU A 85 4.20 16.09 5.01
N GLN A 86 5.49 16.33 5.13
CA GLN A 86 6.46 15.25 5.30
C GLN A 86 7.43 15.60 6.40
N LYS A 87 7.42 14.81 7.45
CA LYS A 87 8.37 14.86 8.56
C LYS A 87 8.95 13.48 8.78
N PRO A 88 10.05 13.34 9.50
CA PRO A 88 10.63 12.01 9.74
C PRO A 88 9.69 11.02 10.41
N ASP A 89 8.72 11.49 11.18
CA ASP A 89 7.79 10.65 11.95
C ASP A 89 6.31 10.83 11.54
N LYS A 90 6.05 11.63 10.50
CA LYS A 90 4.67 11.90 10.08
C LYS A 90 4.61 12.29 8.62
N ILE A 91 3.74 11.64 7.88
CA ILE A 91 3.49 11.96 6.47
C ILE A 91 2.00 12.13 6.30
N SER A 92 1.56 13.28 5.81
CA SER A 92 0.15 13.54 5.50
C SER A 92 0.02 13.75 4.00
N PHE A 93 -1.01 13.15 3.42
CA PHE A 93 -1.18 13.15 1.97
C PHE A 93 -2.66 12.97 1.62
N LYS A 94 -3.01 13.38 0.41
CA LYS A 94 -4.35 13.21 -0.11
C LYS A 94 -4.32 12.20 -1.25
N LEU A 95 -5.07 11.13 -1.13
CA LEU A 95 -5.17 10.11 -2.16
C LEU A 95 -6.32 10.41 -3.14
N ASN A 96 -6.07 10.17 -4.40
CA ASN A 96 -7.05 10.32 -5.49
C ASN A 96 -7.18 8.98 -6.21
N GLY A 97 -7.60 7.95 -5.49
CA GLY A 97 -7.82 6.62 -6.04
C GLY A 97 -9.27 6.37 -6.39
N GLU A 98 -9.55 5.15 -6.77
CA GLU A 98 -10.94 4.73 -7.01
C GLU A 98 -11.61 4.30 -5.71
N LYS A 99 -10.85 3.68 -4.81
CA LYS A 99 -11.36 3.20 -3.52
C LYS A 99 -10.94 4.11 -2.38
N LEU A 100 -9.67 4.52 -2.36
CA LEU A 100 -9.13 5.38 -1.32
C LEU A 100 -9.13 6.82 -1.81
N LYS A 101 -9.85 7.68 -1.10
CA LYS A 101 -10.02 9.10 -1.47
C LYS A 101 -9.89 9.96 -0.24
N GLY A 102 -9.20 11.08 -0.40
CA GLY A 102 -9.10 12.07 0.68
C GLY A 102 -7.82 11.96 1.48
N GLU A 103 -7.82 12.65 2.61
CA GLU A 103 -6.63 12.85 3.41
C GLU A 103 -6.36 11.69 4.36
N PHE A 104 -5.10 11.24 4.37
CA PHE A 104 -4.58 10.22 5.26
C PHE A 104 -3.33 10.73 5.95
N THR A 105 -3.04 10.15 7.10
CA THR A 105 -1.79 10.40 7.80
C THR A 105 -1.12 9.07 8.14
N LEU A 106 0.18 9.00 7.88
CA LEU A 106 1.06 7.95 8.39
C LEU A 106 1.81 8.55 9.58
N ALA A 107 1.61 7.98 10.76
CA ALA A 107 2.27 8.44 11.97
C ALA A 107 3.16 7.33 12.52
N LYS A 108 4.45 7.61 12.66
CA LYS A 108 5.41 6.63 13.15
C LYS A 108 5.21 6.39 14.64
N LEU A 109 5.21 5.11 15.04
CA LEU A 109 5.08 4.75 16.44
C LEU A 109 6.39 5.03 17.17
N LYS A 110 6.30 5.75 18.28
CA LYS A 110 7.49 6.14 19.07
C LYS A 110 8.05 4.97 19.87
N ARG A 111 7.23 3.97 20.17
CA ARG A 111 7.61 2.82 21.00
C ARG A 111 7.46 1.49 20.26
N GLY A 112 7.58 1.54 18.93
CA GLY A 112 7.55 0.33 18.11
C GLY A 112 8.77 -0.54 18.40
N GLN A 113 8.59 -1.85 18.30
CA GLN A 113 9.65 -2.81 18.62
C GLN A 113 10.79 -2.79 17.62
N ARG A 114 10.51 -2.45 16.35
CA ARG A 114 11.49 -2.53 15.26
C ARG A 114 11.85 -1.19 14.64
N GLY A 115 11.19 -0.12 15.05
CA GLY A 115 11.45 1.21 14.54
C GLY A 115 10.90 1.50 13.14
N ASN A 116 10.19 0.53 12.55
CA ASN A 116 9.58 0.69 11.22
C ASN A 116 8.06 0.63 11.27
N GLU A 117 7.48 0.77 12.45
CA GLU A 117 6.04 0.64 12.63
C GLU A 117 5.37 1.99 12.61
N TRP A 118 4.33 2.12 11.78
CA TRP A 118 3.55 3.33 11.59
C TRP A 118 2.08 2.98 11.74
N LEU A 119 1.24 4.01 11.87
CA LEU A 119 -0.21 3.87 11.80
C LEU A 119 -0.72 4.66 10.62
N LEU A 120 -1.57 4.04 9.80
CA LEU A 120 -2.27 4.73 8.71
C LEU A 120 -3.66 5.11 9.20
N ILE A 121 -3.99 6.39 9.10
CA ILE A 121 -5.22 6.95 9.66
C ILE A 121 -5.92 7.79 8.60
N LYS A 122 -7.20 7.47 8.34
CA LYS A 122 -8.05 8.33 7.50
C LYS A 122 -8.45 9.56 8.29
N ARG A 123 -8.29 10.73 7.70
CA ARG A 123 -8.70 11.97 8.35
C ARG A 123 -10.18 12.26 8.05
N LYS A 124 -10.78 13.05 8.92
CA LYS A 124 -12.18 13.51 8.72
C LYS A 124 -12.15 14.71 7.79
N ASP A 125 -12.52 14.51 6.54
CA ASP A 125 -12.46 15.54 5.50
C ASP A 125 -13.70 15.56 4.62
N GLY A 126 -14.76 14.84 5.03
CA GLY A 126 -15.98 14.72 4.25
C GLY A 126 -15.99 13.51 3.32
N LEU A 127 -14.87 12.84 3.15
CA LEU A 127 -14.77 11.66 2.29
C LEU A 127 -14.64 10.37 3.10
N GLU A 128 -14.62 10.47 4.42
CA GLU A 128 -14.55 9.29 5.28
C GLU A 128 -15.80 8.43 5.14
N ASP A 129 -15.62 7.13 5.33
CA ASP A 129 -16.72 6.17 5.22
C ASP A 129 -16.78 5.30 6.48
N PRO A 130 -17.73 5.59 7.39
CA PRO A 130 -17.88 4.80 8.61
C PRO A 130 -18.38 3.38 8.36
N ASN A 131 -18.87 3.11 7.15
CA ASN A 131 -19.36 1.78 6.77
C ASN A 131 -18.36 1.06 5.86
N TRP A 132 -17.12 1.50 5.86
CA TRP A 132 -16.07 0.94 5.00
C TRP A 132 -15.89 -0.55 5.24
N LYS A 133 -15.81 -1.29 4.14
CA LYS A 133 -15.45 -2.70 4.16
C LYS A 133 -14.36 -2.95 3.14
N LEU A 134 -13.33 -3.66 3.55
CA LEU A 134 -12.24 -4.04 2.68
C LEU A 134 -12.66 -5.28 1.90
N GLU A 135 -12.56 -5.21 0.57
CA GLU A 135 -12.87 -6.32 -0.30
C GLU A 135 -11.67 -6.66 -1.15
N LYS A 136 -11.40 -7.96 -1.30
CA LYS A 136 -10.33 -8.44 -2.16
C LYS A 136 -10.71 -8.26 -3.62
N VAL A 137 -9.69 -7.99 -4.45
CA VAL A 137 -9.90 -7.90 -5.90
C VAL A 137 -9.43 -9.15 -6.63
N LEU A 138 -8.59 -9.98 -5.99
CA LEU A 138 -8.14 -11.22 -6.63
C LEU A 138 -9.27 -12.23 -6.64
N THR A 139 -9.68 -12.63 -7.84
CA THR A 139 -10.67 -13.68 -8.08
C THR A 139 -9.98 -14.89 -8.69
N PRO A 140 -10.62 -16.08 -8.68
CA PRO A 140 -10.06 -17.24 -9.37
C PRO A 140 -9.80 -16.97 -10.86
N GLU A 141 -10.66 -16.19 -11.52
CA GLU A 141 -10.50 -15.82 -12.92
C GLU A 141 -9.27 -14.93 -13.11
N LYS A 142 -9.12 -13.91 -12.27
CA LYS A 142 -7.98 -13.02 -12.32
C LYS A 142 -6.68 -13.77 -12.04
N ARG A 143 -6.72 -14.71 -11.09
CA ARG A 143 -5.54 -15.52 -10.77
C ARG A 143 -5.08 -16.34 -11.97
N LYS A 144 -6.01 -16.85 -12.75
CA LYS A 144 -5.67 -17.62 -13.97
C LYS A 144 -5.01 -16.75 -15.03
N GLU A 145 -5.34 -15.46 -15.05
CA GLU A 145 -4.75 -14.52 -16.01
C GLU A 145 -3.34 -14.10 -15.62
N LEU A 146 -2.97 -14.26 -14.36
CA LEU A 146 -1.64 -13.86 -13.89
C LEU A 146 -0.60 -14.88 -14.33
N GLY A 147 0.53 -14.39 -14.82
CA GLY A 147 1.68 -15.22 -15.10
C GLY A 147 2.67 -15.21 -13.94
N ILE A 148 3.52 -16.22 -13.88
CA ILE A 148 4.62 -16.25 -12.93
C ILE A 148 5.67 -15.27 -13.41
N LYS A 149 6.02 -14.28 -12.59
CA LYS A 149 6.94 -13.21 -12.98
C LYS A 149 7.83 -12.82 -11.81
N GLN A 150 9.07 -12.48 -12.12
CA GLN A 150 9.92 -11.81 -11.15
C GLN A 150 9.53 -10.33 -11.11
N PRO A 151 9.36 -9.73 -9.93
CA PRO A 151 9.07 -8.31 -9.84
C PRO A 151 10.27 -7.46 -10.24
N PRO A 152 10.04 -6.24 -10.76
CA PRO A 152 11.15 -5.38 -11.19
C PRO A 152 12.10 -4.98 -10.06
N CYS A 153 11.65 -5.07 -8.82
CA CYS A 153 12.50 -4.77 -7.68
C CYS A 153 13.40 -5.93 -7.27
N ALA A 154 13.29 -7.07 -7.96
CA ALA A 154 14.16 -8.20 -7.66
C ALA A 154 15.61 -7.79 -7.96
N THR A 155 16.27 -7.31 -6.97
CA THR A 155 17.70 -7.11 -7.05
C THR A 155 18.32 -8.47 -7.01
N SER A 156 18.98 -8.73 -8.05
CA SER A 156 19.81 -9.92 -8.13
C SER A 156 20.69 -10.02 -6.92
#